data_871c6f56c6283297181a8e55e8da7122
#
_entry.id   871c6f56c6283297181a8e55e8da7122
#
_cell.length_a   1.000
_cell.length_b   1.000
_cell.length_c   1.000
_cell.angle_alpha   90.00
_cell.angle_beta   90.00
_cell.angle_gamma   90.00
#
_symmetry.space_group_name_H-M   'P 1'
#
loop_
_entity.id
_entity.type
_entity.pdbx_description
1 polymer ?
#
loop_
_entity_poly.entity_id
_entity_poly.type
_entity_poly.pdbx_seq_one_letter_code
_entity_poly.pdbx_strand_id
1 'polypeptide(L)'
;MKKLALLVVVMFVVSLNAKAINDKPIMVNEMPQAAQTFIQTHFANQSVAMAKVESEIFNKSYDVIFTNGDKIEFDKKGNWTNIDCEHTQVPLNVIPAEIRNFLNQNYSGVKLLQIEKNDRKGYDVDLGNGIELEFDKRFRVVDMD
;
A
#
# COMPACT_ATOMS: atom_id res chain seq x y z
N MET A 1 34.82 53.80 18.35
CA MET A 1 34.54 53.12 17.11
C MET A 1 33.45 52.09 17.36
N LYS A 2 32.27 52.36 16.91
CA LYS A 2 31.14 51.40 17.03
C LYS A 2 31.18 50.47 15.84
N LYS A 3 31.49 49.19 16.07
CA LYS A 3 31.36 48.15 15.04
C LYS A 3 29.89 47.78 14.94
N LEU A 4 29.27 48.15 13.83
CA LEU A 4 27.93 47.75 13.48
C LEU A 4 28.01 46.29 13.04
N ALA A 5 27.58 45.36 13.91
CA ALA A 5 27.42 43.96 13.54
C ALA A 5 26.15 43.84 12.68
N LEU A 6 26.33 43.68 11.39
CA LEU A 6 25.26 43.39 10.45
C LEU A 6 24.83 41.94 10.67
N LEU A 7 23.74 41.76 11.40
CA LEU A 7 23.11 40.46 11.60
C LEU A 7 22.37 40.08 10.31
N VAL A 8 23.01 39.31 9.45
CA VAL A 8 22.37 38.72 8.28
C VAL A 8 21.50 37.59 8.80
N VAL A 9 20.20 37.84 8.97
CA VAL A 9 19.20 36.82 9.19
C VAL A 9 18.96 36.15 7.85
N VAL A 10 19.62 35.02 7.63
CA VAL A 10 19.29 34.13 6.52
C VAL A 10 17.95 33.49 6.84
N MET A 11 16.87 34.04 6.30
CA MET A 11 15.57 33.35 6.28
C MET A 11 15.69 32.13 5.39
N PHE A 12 15.81 30.97 6.01
CA PHE A 12 15.64 29.68 5.36
C PHE A 12 14.16 29.54 5.04
N VAL A 13 13.76 29.92 3.83
CA VAL A 13 12.43 29.60 3.30
C VAL A 13 12.44 28.11 2.99
N VAL A 14 12.05 27.31 3.97
CA VAL A 14 11.70 25.91 3.73
C VAL A 14 10.43 25.93 2.88
N SER A 15 10.59 25.78 1.57
CA SER A 15 9.47 25.51 0.67
C SER A 15 8.92 24.13 1.02
N LEU A 16 7.97 24.08 1.94
CA LEU A 16 7.11 22.91 2.12
C LEU A 16 6.32 22.78 0.81
N ASN A 17 6.82 21.96 -0.10
CA ASN A 17 6.01 21.43 -1.19
C ASN A 17 4.98 20.48 -0.56
N ALA A 18 3.95 21.04 0.05
CA ALA A 18 2.76 20.31 0.37
C ALA A 18 2.12 19.94 -1.00
N LYS A 19 2.36 18.71 -1.46
CA LYS A 19 1.47 18.12 -2.47
C LYS A 19 0.08 18.22 -1.87
N ALA A 20 -0.82 18.95 -2.52
CA ALA A 20 -2.22 18.94 -2.15
C ALA A 20 -2.72 17.51 -2.40
N ILE A 21 -2.78 16.71 -1.32
CA ILE A 21 -3.37 15.38 -1.34
C ILE A 21 -4.87 15.64 -1.36
N ASN A 22 -5.49 15.47 -2.51
CA ASN A 22 -6.93 15.58 -2.68
C ASN A 22 -7.61 14.27 -2.25
N ASP A 23 -7.40 13.89 -0.99
CA ASP A 23 -8.09 12.77 -0.37
C ASP A 23 -9.50 13.15 -0.03
N LYS A 24 -10.47 12.43 -0.55
CA LYS A 24 -11.88 12.62 -0.26
C LYS A 24 -12.46 11.35 0.35
N PRO A 25 -13.08 11.41 1.54
CA PRO A 25 -13.85 10.29 2.08
C PRO A 25 -15.01 9.95 1.14
N ILE A 26 -15.24 8.66 0.94
CA ILE A 26 -16.33 8.09 0.15
C ILE A 26 -16.96 6.89 0.87
N MET A 27 -18.10 6.44 0.37
CA MET A 27 -18.67 5.15 0.77
C MET A 27 -18.09 4.03 -0.10
N VAL A 28 -18.02 2.80 0.43
CA VAL A 28 -17.54 1.64 -0.33
C VAL A 28 -18.32 1.41 -1.63
N ASN A 29 -19.64 1.70 -1.62
CA ASN A 29 -20.51 1.56 -2.79
C ASN A 29 -20.24 2.62 -3.89
N GLU A 30 -19.43 3.64 -3.61
CA GLU A 30 -18.94 4.62 -4.59
C GLU A 30 -17.64 4.18 -5.28
N MET A 31 -17.04 3.10 -4.81
CA MET A 31 -15.83 2.52 -5.41
C MET A 31 -16.17 1.73 -6.69
N PRO A 32 -15.20 1.45 -7.57
CA PRO A 32 -15.39 0.53 -8.68
C PRO A 32 -15.94 -0.82 -8.25
N GLN A 33 -16.82 -1.41 -9.03
CA GLN A 33 -17.47 -2.68 -8.70
C GLN A 33 -16.47 -3.81 -8.40
N ALA A 34 -15.35 -3.84 -9.12
CA ALA A 34 -14.29 -4.83 -8.89
C ALA A 34 -13.70 -4.75 -7.48
N ALA A 35 -13.47 -3.53 -6.96
CA ALA A 35 -13.00 -3.32 -5.59
C ALA A 35 -14.04 -3.75 -4.56
N GLN A 36 -15.32 -3.39 -4.77
CA GLN A 36 -16.41 -3.81 -3.88
C GLN A 36 -16.51 -5.33 -3.80
N THR A 37 -16.46 -6.01 -4.94
CA THR A 37 -16.51 -7.48 -5.02
C THR A 37 -15.30 -8.11 -4.33
N PHE A 38 -14.11 -7.55 -4.52
CA PHE A 38 -12.89 -8.02 -3.87
C PHE A 38 -12.98 -7.96 -2.34
N ILE A 39 -13.44 -6.83 -1.80
CA ILE A 39 -13.64 -6.67 -0.35
C ILE A 39 -14.66 -7.68 0.18
N GLN A 40 -15.80 -7.85 -0.49
CA GLN A 40 -16.84 -8.79 -0.09
C GLN A 40 -16.36 -10.25 -0.14
N THR A 41 -15.51 -10.59 -1.09
CA THR A 41 -15.02 -11.95 -1.29
C THR A 41 -13.92 -12.33 -0.30
N HIS A 42 -12.98 -11.41 -0.06
CA HIS A 42 -11.75 -11.73 0.67
C HIS A 42 -11.67 -11.13 2.07
N PHE A 43 -12.49 -10.11 2.37
CA PHE A 43 -12.48 -9.35 3.63
C PHE A 43 -13.88 -9.24 4.26
N ALA A 44 -14.75 -10.20 3.97
CA ALA A 44 -16.15 -10.20 4.46
C ALA A 44 -16.27 -10.17 5.99
N ASN A 45 -15.28 -10.71 6.71
CA ASN A 45 -15.27 -10.77 8.18
C ASN A 45 -14.72 -9.50 8.84
N GLN A 46 -14.29 -8.52 8.05
CA GLN A 46 -13.75 -7.27 8.55
C GLN A 46 -14.73 -6.12 8.31
N SER A 47 -14.75 -5.18 9.25
CA SER A 47 -15.56 -3.97 9.15
C SER A 47 -14.72 -2.83 8.59
N VAL A 48 -15.25 -2.10 7.60
CA VAL A 48 -14.60 -0.92 7.04
C VAL A 48 -14.74 0.24 8.02
N ALA A 49 -13.60 0.83 8.41
CA ALA A 49 -13.55 2.06 9.20
C ALA A 49 -13.65 3.30 8.30
N MET A 50 -12.96 3.28 7.15
CA MET A 50 -12.92 4.40 6.22
C MET A 50 -12.63 3.93 4.81
N ALA A 51 -13.27 4.56 3.82
CA ALA A 51 -12.89 4.50 2.43
C ALA A 51 -12.62 5.91 1.91
N LYS A 52 -11.63 6.07 1.05
CA LYS A 52 -11.27 7.35 0.44
C LYS A 52 -10.86 7.18 -1.00
N VAL A 53 -11.02 8.24 -1.76
CA VAL A 53 -10.50 8.38 -3.12
C VAL A 53 -9.37 9.42 -3.11
N GLU A 54 -8.25 9.07 -3.71
CA GLU A 54 -7.17 10.00 -4.05
C GLU A 54 -7.27 10.33 -5.53
N SER A 55 -7.29 11.61 -5.84
CA SER A 55 -7.35 12.08 -7.23
C SER A 55 -6.15 12.96 -7.52
N GLU A 56 -5.30 12.50 -8.41
CA GLU A 56 -4.21 13.27 -9.03
C GLU A 56 -4.60 13.63 -10.47
N ILE A 57 -3.83 14.51 -11.11
CA ILE A 57 -4.16 15.05 -12.45
C ILE A 57 -4.40 13.94 -13.50
N PHE A 58 -3.66 12.83 -13.44
CA PHE A 58 -3.76 11.71 -14.39
C PHE A 58 -4.00 10.35 -13.73
N ASN A 59 -4.16 10.33 -12.41
CA ASN A 59 -4.32 9.09 -11.68
C ASN A 59 -5.44 9.21 -10.65
N LYS A 60 -6.08 8.08 -10.41
CA LYS A 60 -7.11 7.94 -9.39
C LYS A 60 -6.91 6.60 -8.70
N SER A 61 -6.89 6.61 -7.37
CA SER A 61 -6.78 5.43 -6.55
C SER A 61 -7.80 5.46 -5.42
N TYR A 62 -8.02 4.33 -4.81
CA TYR A 62 -8.98 4.16 -3.72
C TYR A 62 -8.31 3.40 -2.57
N ASP A 63 -8.52 3.88 -1.36
CA ASP A 63 -8.04 3.23 -0.15
C ASP A 63 -9.21 2.78 0.70
N VAL A 64 -9.10 1.59 1.27
CA VAL A 64 -10.00 1.08 2.30
C VAL A 64 -9.19 0.73 3.53
N ILE A 65 -9.60 1.27 4.67
CA ILE A 65 -9.00 1.00 5.97
C ILE A 65 -10.06 0.28 6.81
N PHE A 66 -9.69 -0.87 7.35
CA PHE A 66 -10.55 -1.66 8.22
C PHE A 66 -10.38 -1.25 9.69
N THR A 67 -11.33 -1.62 10.52
CA THR A 67 -11.33 -1.27 11.96
C THR A 67 -10.15 -1.86 12.73
N ASN A 68 -9.55 -2.94 12.24
CA ASN A 68 -8.34 -3.55 12.82
C ASN A 68 -7.02 -2.89 12.35
N GLY A 69 -7.09 -1.88 11.47
CA GLY A 69 -5.94 -1.18 10.90
C GLY A 69 -5.41 -1.76 9.58
N ASP A 70 -5.90 -2.91 9.13
CA ASP A 70 -5.55 -3.44 7.81
C ASP A 70 -6.01 -2.48 6.71
N LYS A 71 -5.27 -2.43 5.61
CA LYS A 71 -5.50 -1.48 4.52
C LYS A 71 -5.39 -2.17 3.16
N ILE A 72 -6.24 -1.75 2.22
CA ILE A 72 -6.13 -2.13 0.80
C ILE A 72 -6.14 -0.87 -0.05
N GLU A 73 -5.23 -0.83 -1.02
CA GLU A 73 -5.21 0.19 -2.08
C GLU A 73 -5.64 -0.44 -3.40
N PHE A 74 -6.47 0.30 -4.15
CA PHE A 74 -6.97 -0.09 -5.46
C PHE A 74 -6.65 0.96 -6.50
N ASP A 75 -6.41 0.52 -7.73
CA ASP A 75 -6.28 1.41 -8.88
C ASP A 75 -7.65 1.99 -9.31
N LYS A 76 -7.63 2.85 -10.32
CA LYS A 76 -8.85 3.47 -10.87
C LYS A 76 -9.88 2.48 -11.43
N LYS A 77 -9.46 1.26 -11.74
CA LYS A 77 -10.34 0.17 -12.24
C LYS A 77 -10.88 -0.71 -11.13
N GLY A 78 -10.38 -0.56 -9.90
CA GLY A 78 -10.74 -1.38 -8.76
C GLY A 78 -9.92 -2.66 -8.62
N ASN A 79 -8.76 -2.75 -9.27
CA ASN A 79 -7.80 -3.82 -9.02
C ASN A 79 -6.92 -3.44 -7.83
N TRP A 80 -6.68 -4.36 -6.91
CA TRP A 80 -5.80 -4.08 -5.78
C TRP A 80 -4.35 -3.86 -6.25
N THR A 81 -3.69 -2.93 -5.60
CA THR A 81 -2.27 -2.60 -5.83
C THR A 81 -1.43 -2.81 -4.60
N ASN A 82 -2.01 -2.66 -3.41
CA ASN A 82 -1.34 -2.93 -2.14
C ASN A 82 -2.34 -3.50 -1.14
N ILE A 83 -1.93 -4.54 -0.42
CA ILE A 83 -2.69 -5.13 0.69
C ILE A 83 -1.75 -5.19 1.89
N ASP A 84 -2.08 -4.42 2.92
CA ASP A 84 -1.32 -4.32 4.17
C ASP A 84 -2.16 -4.89 5.32
N CYS A 85 -1.73 -6.02 5.84
CA CYS A 85 -2.37 -6.78 6.91
C CYS A 85 -1.40 -7.00 8.08
N GLU A 86 -0.75 -5.94 8.56
CA GLU A 86 0.23 -6.03 9.67
C GLU A 86 -0.34 -6.69 10.95
N HIS A 87 -1.64 -6.53 11.19
CA HIS A 87 -2.30 -7.05 12.37
C HIS A 87 -2.87 -8.45 12.21
N THR A 88 -2.93 -8.94 10.97
CA THR A 88 -3.46 -10.27 10.62
C THR A 88 -2.51 -10.99 9.67
N GLN A 89 -2.94 -11.28 8.47
CA GLN A 89 -2.12 -11.73 7.34
C GLN A 89 -2.92 -11.50 6.05
N VAL A 90 -2.20 -11.39 4.94
CA VAL A 90 -2.83 -11.34 3.63
C VAL A 90 -3.57 -12.66 3.38
N PRO A 91 -4.85 -12.63 2.95
CA PRO A 91 -5.60 -13.86 2.64
C PRO A 91 -4.88 -14.71 1.60
N LEU A 92 -4.75 -16.01 1.85
CA LEU A 92 -3.96 -16.92 0.99
C LEU A 92 -4.47 -16.96 -0.45
N ASN A 93 -5.78 -16.84 -0.65
CA ASN A 93 -6.40 -16.89 -1.98
C ASN A 93 -6.09 -15.66 -2.85
N VAL A 94 -5.60 -14.59 -2.25
CA VAL A 94 -5.23 -13.35 -2.95
C VAL A 94 -3.78 -13.41 -3.44
N ILE A 95 -2.93 -14.17 -2.74
CA ILE A 95 -1.51 -14.31 -3.06
C ILE A 95 -1.37 -15.13 -4.33
N PRO A 96 -0.62 -14.66 -5.37
CA PRO A 96 -0.31 -15.46 -6.54
C PRO A 96 0.24 -16.83 -6.17
N ALA A 97 -0.18 -17.88 -6.88
CA ALA A 97 0.16 -19.26 -6.56
C ALA A 97 1.69 -19.51 -6.54
N GLU A 98 2.42 -18.86 -7.43
CA GLU A 98 3.87 -18.97 -7.54
C GLU A 98 4.57 -18.40 -6.30
N ILE A 99 4.12 -17.24 -5.81
CA ILE A 99 4.65 -16.64 -4.57
C ILE A 99 4.29 -17.52 -3.38
N ARG A 100 3.06 -17.99 -3.31
CA ARG A 100 2.60 -18.88 -2.25
C ARG A 100 3.42 -20.17 -2.17
N ASN A 101 3.71 -20.78 -3.33
CA ASN A 101 4.55 -21.97 -3.42
C ASN A 101 5.99 -21.69 -2.98
N PHE A 102 6.56 -20.57 -3.41
CA PHE A 102 7.89 -20.15 -2.99
C PHE A 102 7.97 -19.98 -1.46
N LEU A 103 7.00 -19.31 -0.86
CA LEU A 103 6.95 -19.10 0.58
C LEU A 103 6.78 -20.41 1.34
N ASN A 104 5.95 -21.32 0.87
CA ASN A 104 5.79 -22.64 1.48
C ASN A 104 7.07 -23.48 1.46
N GLN A 105 7.90 -23.35 0.44
CA GLN A 105 9.15 -24.09 0.29
C GLN A 105 10.30 -23.47 1.10
N ASN A 106 10.35 -22.14 1.22
CA ASN A 106 11.50 -21.44 1.80
C ASN A 106 11.21 -20.79 3.16
N TYR A 107 9.96 -20.46 3.45
CA TYR A 107 9.52 -19.74 4.64
C TYR A 107 8.26 -20.36 5.23
N SER A 108 8.23 -21.68 5.34
CA SER A 108 7.08 -22.43 5.85
C SER A 108 6.62 -21.91 7.21
N GLY A 109 5.31 -21.63 7.36
CA GLY A 109 4.71 -21.14 8.58
C GLY A 109 4.91 -19.64 8.86
N VAL A 110 5.64 -18.91 8.01
CA VAL A 110 5.80 -17.46 8.12
C VAL A 110 4.61 -16.77 7.44
N LYS A 111 3.98 -15.82 8.14
CA LYS A 111 2.86 -15.06 7.61
C LYS A 111 3.34 -14.03 6.58
N LEU A 112 2.58 -13.84 5.51
CA LEU A 112 2.74 -12.73 4.60
C LEU A 112 1.88 -11.58 5.12
N LEU A 113 2.51 -10.48 5.50
CA LEU A 113 1.83 -9.32 6.11
C LEU A 113 1.46 -8.25 5.09
N GLN A 114 2.28 -8.06 4.07
CA GLN A 114 2.01 -7.09 3.03
C GLN A 114 2.37 -7.65 1.66
N ILE A 115 1.59 -7.29 0.66
CA ILE A 115 1.89 -7.56 -0.74
C ILE A 115 1.55 -6.31 -1.57
N GLU A 116 2.52 -5.82 -2.31
CA GLU A 116 2.36 -4.75 -3.27
C GLU A 116 2.55 -5.30 -4.69
N LYS A 117 1.67 -4.90 -5.59
CA LYS A 117 1.73 -5.25 -7.00
C LYS A 117 2.12 -4.04 -7.83
N ASN A 118 3.18 -4.17 -8.60
CA ASN A 118 3.63 -3.16 -9.53
C ASN A 118 3.67 -3.72 -10.95
N ASP A 119 2.84 -3.18 -11.84
CA ASP A 119 2.72 -3.67 -13.22
C ASP A 119 4.01 -3.60 -14.03
N ARG A 120 4.96 -2.77 -13.62
CA ARG A 120 6.27 -2.63 -14.28
C ARG A 120 7.33 -3.54 -13.69
N LYS A 121 7.31 -3.76 -12.37
CA LYS A 121 8.36 -4.46 -11.63
C LYS A 121 7.99 -5.89 -11.25
N GLY A 122 6.77 -6.13 -10.78
CA GLY A 122 6.32 -7.40 -10.23
C GLY A 122 5.66 -7.25 -8.87
N TYR A 123 6.18 -7.91 -7.84
CA TYR A 123 5.58 -7.91 -6.50
C TYR A 123 6.64 -7.70 -5.42
N ASP A 124 6.29 -6.89 -4.43
CA ASP A 124 7.04 -6.74 -3.19
C ASP A 124 6.23 -7.35 -2.05
N VAL A 125 6.85 -8.18 -1.21
CA VAL A 125 6.18 -8.82 -0.08
C VAL A 125 6.98 -8.66 1.21
N ASP A 126 6.26 -8.39 2.30
CA ASP A 126 6.81 -8.30 3.64
C ASP A 126 6.31 -9.48 4.48
N LEU A 127 7.24 -10.20 5.08
CA LEU A 127 6.95 -11.37 5.89
C LEU A 127 6.94 -11.04 7.38
N GLY A 128 6.21 -11.83 8.16
CA GLY A 128 6.07 -11.66 9.60
C GLY A 128 7.36 -11.87 10.41
N ASN A 129 8.42 -12.38 9.80
CA ASN A 129 9.76 -12.50 10.38
C ASN A 129 10.69 -11.32 10.05
N GLY A 130 10.19 -10.27 9.38
CA GLY A 130 10.94 -9.08 9.00
C GLY A 130 11.69 -9.18 7.66
N ILE A 131 11.54 -10.28 6.94
CA ILE A 131 12.14 -10.44 5.60
C ILE A 131 11.26 -9.75 4.56
N GLU A 132 11.87 -8.97 3.69
CA GLU A 132 11.27 -8.36 2.51
C GLU A 132 11.79 -9.07 1.26
N LEU A 133 10.88 -9.43 0.33
CA LEU A 133 11.21 -10.10 -0.92
C LEU A 133 10.65 -9.32 -2.09
N GLU A 134 11.46 -9.13 -3.11
CA GLU A 134 11.03 -8.57 -4.39
C GLU A 134 10.99 -9.68 -5.45
N PHE A 135 9.83 -9.82 -6.12
CA PHE A 135 9.62 -10.73 -7.23
C PHE A 135 9.47 -9.96 -8.54
N ASP A 136 10.11 -10.42 -9.60
CA ASP A 136 9.85 -9.89 -10.93
C ASP A 136 8.48 -10.38 -11.48
N LYS A 137 8.12 -9.94 -12.68
CA LYS A 137 6.87 -10.33 -13.34
C LYS A 137 6.76 -11.83 -13.66
N ARG A 138 7.87 -12.55 -13.62
CA ARG A 138 7.95 -13.98 -13.81
C ARG A 138 8.04 -14.74 -12.49
N PHE A 139 7.75 -14.06 -11.39
CA PHE A 139 7.78 -14.60 -10.03
C PHE A 139 9.15 -15.13 -9.59
N ARG A 140 10.23 -14.58 -10.13
CA ARG A 140 11.60 -14.85 -9.68
C ARG A 140 11.99 -13.83 -8.63
N VAL A 141 12.62 -14.30 -7.54
CA VAL A 141 13.18 -13.41 -6.53
C VAL A 141 14.34 -12.63 -7.13
N VAL A 142 14.29 -11.31 -7.08
CA VAL A 142 15.31 -10.39 -7.60
C VAL A 142 15.99 -9.60 -6.51
N ASP A 143 15.38 -9.48 -5.33
CA ASP A 143 15.97 -8.87 -4.15
C ASP A 143 15.41 -9.50 -2.86
N MET A 144 16.21 -9.43 -1.79
CA MET A 144 15.86 -9.94 -0.47
C MET A 144 16.61 -9.14 0.60
N ASP A 145 15.85 -8.54 1.51
CA ASP A 145 16.33 -7.79 2.66
C ASP A 145 15.86 -8.38 4.01
#